data_bc2987a627d2808176d6040b8d98000c
#
_entry.id   bc2987a627d2808176d6040b8d98000c
#
_cell.length_a   1.000
_cell.length_b   1.000
_cell.length_c   1.000
_cell.angle_alpha   90.00
_cell.angle_beta   90.00
_cell.angle_gamma   90.00
#
_symmetry.space_group_name_H-M   'P 1'
#
loop_
_entity.id
_entity.type
_entity.pdbx_description
1 polymer ?
#
loop_
_entity_poly.entity_id
_entity_poly.type
_entity_poly.pdbx_seq_one_letter_code
_entity_poly.pdbx_strand_id
1 'polypeptide(L)'
;MTSSDSMNASPLGKSTVYPTEYDPSLLYPIERKPMREKLGITGSLPFFGLDFWNAYELSWLNLRGKPQVALMNFNVSADSPNIVESKSLKLYLNSFSQTRMDEATDLIHVLRNDLSDAFGSPVQVSIRQQSDFASAKFQELDGLLLDRLDIGTDAYRPDPSFLKSNQEEYPVEETLVSNLLKTNCPVTGQPDWASLQIHYVGPQIDQEGLLKYIISLRTAQEFHEQCVERIFMDILGRCKPQSLTVYARYTRRGGIDINPWRSNFTSGKRPQLLRTARQ
;
A
#
# COMPACT_ATOMS: atom_id res chain seq x y z
N MET A 1 4.31 -22.57 13.12
CA MET A 1 3.42 -22.52 11.94
C MET A 1 4.18 -21.85 10.84
N THR A 2 4.25 -22.41 9.63
CA THR A 2 4.95 -21.80 8.50
C THR A 2 4.14 -20.63 7.94
N SER A 3 4.76 -19.67 7.28
CA SER A 3 4.07 -18.48 6.71
C SER A 3 2.97 -18.85 5.68
N SER A 4 2.99 -20.07 5.16
CA SER A 4 1.94 -20.64 4.29
C SER A 4 0.68 -21.03 5.07
N ASP A 5 0.81 -21.45 6.34
CA ASP A 5 -0.33 -21.89 7.14
C ASP A 5 -1.19 -20.73 7.59
N SER A 6 -0.58 -19.57 7.91
CA SER A 6 -1.33 -18.35 8.26
C SER A 6 -2.09 -17.77 7.07
N MET A 7 -1.55 -17.85 5.86
CA MET A 7 -2.25 -17.40 4.64
C MET A 7 -3.43 -18.29 4.26
N ASN A 8 -3.32 -19.62 4.46
CA ASN A 8 -4.41 -20.55 4.18
C ASN A 8 -5.59 -20.44 5.17
N ALA A 9 -5.38 -19.86 6.35
CA ALA A 9 -6.42 -19.60 7.33
C ALA A 9 -7.23 -18.31 7.01
N SER A 10 -6.73 -17.44 6.12
CA SER A 10 -7.43 -16.23 5.68
C SER A 10 -8.82 -16.55 5.09
N PRO A 11 -9.85 -15.69 5.28
CA PRO A 11 -11.16 -15.82 4.64
C PRO A 11 -11.10 -15.63 3.11
N LEU A 12 -9.97 -15.22 2.58
CA LEU A 12 -9.79 -14.94 1.16
C LEU A 12 -9.86 -16.25 0.33
N GLY A 13 -10.65 -16.22 -0.76
CA GLY A 13 -10.84 -17.38 -1.64
C GLY A 13 -11.92 -18.39 -1.20
N LYS A 14 -12.56 -18.18 -0.03
CA LYS A 14 -13.68 -19.00 0.47
C LYS A 14 -15.02 -18.33 0.15
N SER A 15 -16.11 -19.13 0.09
CA SER A 15 -17.47 -18.56 0.06
C SER A 15 -17.69 -17.69 1.31
N THR A 16 -18.09 -16.44 1.11
CA THR A 16 -18.08 -15.44 2.17
C THR A 16 -19.52 -15.00 2.46
N VAL A 17 -19.95 -15.12 3.69
CA VAL A 17 -21.11 -14.39 4.22
C VAL A 17 -20.63 -12.97 4.50
N TYR A 18 -21.42 -11.97 4.07
CA TYR A 18 -21.14 -10.56 4.33
C TYR A 18 -21.93 -10.14 5.58
N PRO A 19 -21.29 -10.07 6.76
CA PRO A 19 -21.94 -9.62 7.98
C PRO A 19 -22.34 -8.16 7.85
N THR A 20 -23.49 -7.80 8.41
CA THR A 20 -24.04 -6.44 8.38
C THR A 20 -24.14 -5.83 9.76
N GLU A 21 -23.87 -6.60 10.80
CA GLU A 21 -23.78 -6.15 12.19
C GLU A 21 -22.31 -6.07 12.61
N TYR A 22 -21.98 -5.03 13.36
CA TYR A 22 -20.62 -4.75 13.79
C TYR A 22 -19.95 -5.96 14.45
N ASP A 23 -18.79 -6.32 13.90
CA ASP A 23 -17.98 -7.44 14.37
C ASP A 23 -16.47 -7.17 14.15
N PRO A 24 -15.72 -6.77 15.18
CA PRO A 24 -14.28 -6.52 15.08
C PRO A 24 -13.45 -7.81 14.87
N SER A 25 -14.00 -9.00 15.18
CA SER A 25 -13.30 -10.27 15.00
C SER A 25 -13.05 -10.64 13.53
N LEU A 26 -13.69 -9.90 12.61
CA LEU A 26 -13.47 -10.05 11.16
C LEU A 26 -12.08 -9.60 10.70
N LEU A 27 -11.43 -8.70 11.44
CA LEU A 27 -10.10 -8.22 11.11
C LEU A 27 -9.07 -9.36 11.24
N TYR A 28 -8.31 -9.59 10.17
CA TYR A 28 -7.31 -10.66 10.13
C TYR A 28 -5.89 -10.08 10.03
N PRO A 29 -5.15 -10.02 11.15
CA PRO A 29 -3.77 -9.56 11.16
C PRO A 29 -2.82 -10.60 10.57
N ILE A 30 -1.81 -10.13 9.84
CA ILE A 30 -0.74 -10.93 9.24
C ILE A 30 0.59 -10.32 9.66
N GLU A 31 1.46 -11.11 10.27
CA GLU A 31 2.78 -10.65 10.71
C GLU A 31 3.66 -10.19 9.53
N ARG A 32 4.28 -9.01 9.65
CA ARG A 32 5.24 -8.51 8.65
C ARG A 32 6.59 -9.24 8.71
N LYS A 33 6.98 -9.73 9.88
CA LYS A 33 8.29 -10.31 10.11
C LYS A 33 8.68 -11.40 9.11
N PRO A 34 7.86 -12.44 8.85
CA PRO A 34 8.21 -13.50 7.90
C PRO A 34 8.39 -12.99 6.46
N MET A 35 7.65 -11.94 6.08
CA MET A 35 7.78 -11.32 4.76
C MET A 35 9.08 -10.54 4.64
N ARG A 36 9.46 -9.81 5.67
CA ARG A 36 10.69 -9.02 5.76
C ARG A 36 11.94 -9.87 5.81
N GLU A 37 11.91 -10.99 6.52
CA GLU A 37 13.00 -11.97 6.54
C GLU A 37 13.33 -12.50 5.14
N LYS A 38 12.32 -12.71 4.28
CA LYS A 38 12.51 -13.08 2.86
C LYS A 38 13.20 -11.99 2.04
N LEU A 39 13.11 -10.73 2.46
CA LEU A 39 13.78 -9.58 1.85
C LEU A 39 15.16 -9.30 2.49
N GLY A 40 15.62 -10.14 3.42
CA GLY A 40 16.88 -9.94 4.15
C GLY A 40 16.81 -8.90 5.27
N ILE A 41 15.61 -8.46 5.66
CA ILE A 41 15.41 -7.51 6.76
C ILE A 41 15.25 -8.31 8.06
N THR A 42 16.35 -8.48 8.79
CA THR A 42 16.40 -9.32 10.01
C THR A 42 16.64 -8.54 11.32
N GLY A 43 16.86 -7.22 11.22
CA GLY A 43 17.16 -6.33 12.36
C GLY A 43 16.31 -5.07 12.33
N SER A 44 16.95 -3.93 12.60
CA SER A 44 16.31 -2.63 12.46
C SER A 44 15.89 -2.38 11.01
N LEU A 45 14.74 -1.74 10.82
CA LEU A 45 14.26 -1.39 9.49
C LEU A 45 15.22 -0.38 8.82
N PRO A 46 15.64 -0.61 7.56
CA PRO A 46 16.47 0.33 6.82
C PRO A 46 15.68 1.54 6.30
N PHE A 47 14.40 1.62 6.62
CA PHE A 47 13.47 2.67 6.25
C PHE A 47 12.50 2.96 7.40
N PHE A 48 11.89 4.12 7.35
CA PHE A 48 10.62 4.43 8.01
C PHE A 48 9.52 4.60 6.93
N GLY A 49 8.27 4.65 7.34
CA GLY A 49 7.22 4.79 6.35
C GLY A 49 5.82 4.71 6.93
N LEU A 50 4.85 4.81 6.03
CA LEU A 50 3.43 4.70 6.32
C LEU A 50 2.76 3.86 5.24
N ASP A 51 1.73 3.12 5.62
CA ASP A 51 0.77 2.53 4.70
C ASP A 51 -0.50 3.38 4.74
N PHE A 52 -0.82 4.01 3.62
CA PHE A 52 -2.02 4.83 3.47
C PHE A 52 -3.14 3.98 2.86
N TRP A 53 -4.26 3.91 3.56
CA TRP A 53 -5.43 3.16 3.16
C TRP A 53 -6.59 4.09 2.87
N ASN A 54 -7.31 3.84 1.80
CA ASN A 54 -8.54 4.53 1.46
C ASN A 54 -9.67 3.49 1.31
N ALA A 55 -10.82 3.75 1.94
CA ALA A 55 -12.03 2.97 1.78
C ALA A 55 -13.17 3.87 1.29
N TYR A 56 -13.83 3.44 0.23
CA TYR A 56 -14.80 4.24 -0.52
C TYR A 56 -16.26 3.84 -0.25
N GLU A 57 -16.46 2.74 0.47
CA GLU A 57 -17.77 2.12 0.68
C GLU A 57 -18.16 2.09 2.17
N LEU A 58 -17.58 2.96 3.02
CA LEU A 58 -17.96 3.02 4.44
C LEU A 58 -19.40 3.51 4.57
N SER A 59 -20.21 2.72 5.28
CA SER A 59 -21.62 3.04 5.54
C SER A 59 -22.07 2.56 6.92
N TRP A 60 -22.97 3.32 7.54
CA TRP A 60 -23.63 2.98 8.81
C TRP A 60 -25.03 3.57 8.84
N LEU A 61 -25.83 3.27 9.86
CA LEU A 61 -27.14 3.88 10.08
C LEU A 61 -27.04 4.98 11.14
N ASN A 62 -27.71 6.11 10.92
CA ASN A 62 -27.96 7.04 12.01
C ASN A 62 -28.98 6.45 13.00
N LEU A 63 -29.23 7.11 14.14
CA LEU A 63 -30.15 6.61 15.15
C LEU A 63 -31.59 6.38 14.65
N ARG A 64 -32.01 7.09 13.59
CA ARG A 64 -33.32 6.92 12.95
C ARG A 64 -33.37 5.85 11.87
N GLY A 65 -32.22 5.13 11.63
CA GLY A 65 -32.13 4.06 10.64
C GLY A 65 -31.90 4.53 9.20
N LYS A 66 -31.58 5.82 8.98
CA LYS A 66 -31.20 6.31 7.66
C LYS A 66 -29.73 5.98 7.39
N PRO A 67 -29.40 5.33 6.25
CA PRO A 67 -27.99 5.09 5.88
C PRO A 67 -27.18 6.38 5.73
N GLN A 68 -25.97 6.33 6.23
CA GLN A 68 -24.91 7.32 6.04
C GLN A 68 -23.81 6.70 5.18
N VAL A 69 -23.14 7.49 4.35
CA VAL A 69 -22.01 7.07 3.53
C VAL A 69 -20.84 8.02 3.71
N ALA A 70 -19.63 7.49 3.64
CA ALA A 70 -18.42 8.30 3.79
C ALA A 70 -17.23 7.69 3.04
N LEU A 71 -16.23 8.53 2.76
CA LEU A 71 -14.88 8.09 2.42
C LEU A 71 -14.06 8.02 3.71
N MET A 72 -13.40 6.90 3.92
CA MET A 72 -12.49 6.72 5.04
C MET A 72 -11.06 6.73 4.53
N ASN A 73 -10.19 7.44 5.24
CA ASN A 73 -8.75 7.37 5.07
C ASN A 73 -8.13 6.98 6.41
N PHE A 74 -7.16 6.08 6.38
CA PHE A 74 -6.34 5.83 7.56
C PHE A 74 -4.90 5.54 7.18
N ASN A 75 -4.01 5.71 8.13
CA ASN A 75 -2.61 5.36 7.96
C ASN A 75 -2.07 4.65 9.20
N VAL A 76 -1.13 3.77 8.96
CA VAL A 76 -0.41 3.00 9.96
C VAL A 76 1.08 3.07 9.67
N SER A 77 1.90 3.08 10.74
CA SER A 77 3.35 3.09 10.58
C SER A 77 3.85 1.79 9.97
N ALA A 78 4.89 1.90 9.12
CA ALA A 78 5.55 0.74 8.54
C ALA A 78 6.22 -0.16 9.58
N ASP A 79 6.53 0.33 10.78
CA ASP A 79 7.09 -0.45 11.88
C ASP A 79 6.05 -1.26 12.66
N SER A 80 4.74 -1.11 12.35
CA SER A 80 3.71 -1.96 12.95
C SER A 80 4.06 -3.44 12.78
N PRO A 81 3.80 -4.29 13.79
CA PRO A 81 4.12 -5.73 13.71
C PRO A 81 3.32 -6.44 12.62
N ASN A 82 2.10 -5.97 12.34
CA ASN A 82 1.18 -6.62 11.41
C ASN A 82 0.81 -5.71 10.24
N ILE A 83 0.38 -6.34 9.13
CA ILE A 83 -0.59 -5.80 8.17
C ILE A 83 -1.96 -6.41 8.47
N VAL A 84 -3.03 -5.85 7.90
CA VAL A 84 -4.37 -6.45 7.94
C VAL A 84 -4.75 -6.91 6.54
N GLU A 85 -5.27 -8.12 6.43
CA GLU A 85 -5.71 -8.67 5.15
C GLU A 85 -6.88 -7.85 4.57
N SER A 86 -6.76 -7.43 3.31
CA SER A 86 -7.66 -6.42 2.71
C SER A 86 -9.12 -6.88 2.59
N LYS A 87 -9.38 -8.17 2.31
CA LYS A 87 -10.75 -8.70 2.27
C LYS A 87 -11.37 -8.75 3.66
N SER A 88 -10.57 -9.08 4.68
CA SER A 88 -11.01 -9.06 6.08
C SER A 88 -11.38 -7.64 6.53
N LEU A 89 -10.58 -6.64 6.15
CA LEU A 89 -10.92 -5.24 6.37
C LEU A 89 -12.22 -4.84 5.65
N LYS A 90 -12.42 -5.29 4.41
CA LYS A 90 -13.66 -5.02 3.69
C LYS A 90 -14.87 -5.62 4.40
N LEU A 91 -14.78 -6.85 4.90
CA LEU A 91 -15.85 -7.49 5.66
C LEU A 91 -16.13 -6.74 6.97
N TYR A 92 -15.07 -6.33 7.67
CA TYR A 92 -15.17 -5.53 8.89
C TYR A 92 -15.88 -4.19 8.63
N LEU A 93 -15.48 -3.45 7.59
CA LEU A 93 -16.15 -2.18 7.24
C LEU A 93 -17.62 -2.41 6.84
N ASN A 94 -17.93 -3.51 6.13
CA ASN A 94 -19.30 -3.85 5.77
C ASN A 94 -20.18 -4.19 7.00
N SER A 95 -19.60 -4.68 8.10
CA SER A 95 -20.33 -5.02 9.31
C SER A 95 -21.00 -3.79 9.97
N PHE A 96 -20.54 -2.57 9.65
CA PHE A 96 -21.20 -1.35 10.11
C PHE A 96 -22.48 -1.01 9.34
N SER A 97 -22.74 -1.64 8.19
CA SER A 97 -23.80 -1.22 7.26
C SER A 97 -25.20 -1.22 7.85
N GLN A 98 -25.49 -2.05 8.87
CA GLN A 98 -26.75 -2.06 9.64
C GLN A 98 -26.55 -1.63 11.10
N THR A 99 -25.35 -1.18 11.47
CA THR A 99 -25.03 -0.71 12.80
C THR A 99 -25.46 0.74 12.97
N ARG A 100 -26.16 1.04 14.07
CA ARG A 100 -26.58 2.41 14.39
C ARG A 100 -25.49 3.13 15.17
N MET A 101 -25.11 4.31 14.68
CA MET A 101 -24.17 5.23 15.34
C MET A 101 -24.79 6.61 15.41
N ASP A 102 -24.56 7.33 16.49
CA ASP A 102 -25.10 8.69 16.66
C ASP A 102 -24.34 9.66 15.73
N GLU A 103 -23.04 9.73 15.90
CA GLU A 103 -22.19 10.63 15.12
C GLU A 103 -21.04 9.89 14.41
N ALA A 104 -20.51 10.52 13.35
CA ALA A 104 -19.33 10.02 12.65
C ALA A 104 -18.07 9.97 13.56
N THR A 105 -18.02 10.81 14.58
CA THR A 105 -16.93 10.83 15.58
C THR A 105 -16.89 9.55 16.40
N ASP A 106 -18.05 8.99 16.76
CA ASP A 106 -18.13 7.72 17.50
C ASP A 106 -17.59 6.57 16.64
N LEU A 107 -17.98 6.56 15.35
CA LEU A 107 -17.46 5.59 14.39
C LEU A 107 -15.94 5.71 14.23
N ILE A 108 -15.38 6.93 14.17
CA ILE A 108 -13.92 7.14 14.09
C ILE A 108 -13.23 6.55 15.32
N HIS A 109 -13.80 6.70 16.52
CA HIS A 109 -13.21 6.14 17.75
C HIS A 109 -13.17 4.61 17.71
N VAL A 110 -14.26 3.97 17.31
CA VAL A 110 -14.35 2.51 17.18
C VAL A 110 -13.33 2.03 16.13
N LEU A 111 -13.38 2.58 14.91
CA LEU A 111 -12.46 2.22 13.82
C LEU A 111 -10.99 2.36 14.23
N ARG A 112 -10.65 3.46 14.90
CA ARG A 112 -9.25 3.69 15.34
C ARG A 112 -8.80 2.64 16.36
N ASN A 113 -9.63 2.28 17.32
CA ASN A 113 -9.28 1.31 18.35
C ASN A 113 -9.11 -0.09 17.73
N ASP A 114 -10.11 -0.57 17.00
CA ASP A 114 -10.08 -1.90 16.40
C ASP A 114 -8.92 -2.08 15.39
N LEU A 115 -8.68 -1.06 14.55
CA LEU A 115 -7.57 -1.10 13.62
C LEU A 115 -6.23 -1.03 14.35
N SER A 116 -6.10 -0.21 15.40
CA SER A 116 -4.85 -0.16 16.18
C SER A 116 -4.54 -1.49 16.83
N ASP A 117 -5.55 -2.19 17.36
CA ASP A 117 -5.39 -3.52 17.93
C ASP A 117 -4.97 -4.55 16.86
N ALA A 118 -5.63 -4.55 15.71
CA ALA A 118 -5.31 -5.49 14.63
C ALA A 118 -3.92 -5.26 14.03
N PHE A 119 -3.51 -4.01 13.79
CA PHE A 119 -2.17 -3.69 13.32
C PHE A 119 -1.09 -3.82 14.41
N GLY A 120 -1.49 -3.81 15.69
CA GLY A 120 -0.57 -3.77 16.83
C GLY A 120 0.19 -2.46 16.94
N SER A 121 -0.34 -1.36 16.43
CA SER A 121 0.28 -0.04 16.36
C SER A 121 -0.79 1.05 16.22
N PRO A 122 -0.57 2.27 16.73
CA PRO A 122 -1.52 3.36 16.60
C PRO A 122 -1.90 3.64 15.14
N VAL A 123 -3.20 3.71 14.86
CA VAL A 123 -3.75 4.04 13.54
C VAL A 123 -4.42 5.41 13.60
N GLN A 124 -4.13 6.24 12.60
CA GLN A 124 -4.81 7.53 12.43
C GLN A 124 -5.96 7.35 11.44
N VAL A 125 -7.19 7.62 11.86
CA VAL A 125 -8.40 7.50 11.05
C VAL A 125 -9.01 8.85 10.80
N SER A 126 -9.45 9.09 9.56
CA SER A 126 -10.25 10.25 9.17
C SER A 126 -11.39 9.84 8.24
N ILE A 127 -12.53 10.52 8.37
CA ILE A 127 -13.72 10.29 7.57
C ILE A 127 -14.09 11.60 6.86
N ARG A 128 -14.38 11.52 5.55
CA ARG A 128 -14.98 12.61 4.77
C ARG A 128 -16.44 12.27 4.51
N GLN A 129 -17.33 13.12 4.98
CA GLN A 129 -18.75 12.96 4.77
C GLN A 129 -19.18 13.45 3.38
N GLN A 130 -20.41 13.21 3.00
CA GLN A 130 -20.96 13.54 1.68
C GLN A 130 -20.80 15.03 1.31
N SER A 131 -20.89 15.94 2.28
CA SER A 131 -20.67 17.39 2.08
C SER A 131 -19.28 17.70 1.49
N ASP A 132 -18.28 16.84 1.74
CA ASP A 132 -16.89 17.08 1.39
C ASP A 132 -16.48 16.37 0.10
N PHE A 133 -17.36 15.56 -0.52
CA PHE A 133 -17.03 14.76 -1.71
C PHE A 133 -16.63 15.63 -2.90
N ALA A 134 -17.27 16.80 -3.07
CA ALA A 134 -16.96 17.75 -4.13
C ALA A 134 -15.54 18.36 -4.03
N SER A 135 -14.91 18.28 -2.86
CA SER A 135 -13.54 18.75 -2.66
C SER A 135 -12.46 17.75 -3.10
N ALA A 136 -12.86 16.53 -3.48
CA ALA A 136 -11.93 15.50 -3.93
C ALA A 136 -11.24 15.94 -5.23
N LYS A 137 -9.90 15.87 -5.24
CA LYS A 137 -9.09 16.21 -6.41
C LYS A 137 -8.31 14.99 -6.87
N PHE A 138 -8.07 14.95 -8.18
CA PHE A 138 -7.16 14.00 -8.79
C PHE A 138 -5.81 14.69 -9.05
N GLN A 139 -4.73 13.96 -8.81
CA GLN A 139 -3.39 14.40 -9.16
C GLN A 139 -2.53 13.19 -9.43
N GLU A 140 -1.83 13.21 -10.55
CA GLU A 140 -0.84 12.19 -10.85
C GLU A 140 0.43 12.40 -10.02
N LEU A 141 1.24 11.35 -9.89
CA LEU A 141 2.53 11.42 -9.21
C LEU A 141 3.50 12.31 -10.01
N ASP A 142 4.13 13.25 -9.34
CA ASP A 142 5.13 14.15 -9.94
C ASP A 142 6.44 13.38 -10.21
N GLY A 143 7.09 13.69 -11.31
CA GLY A 143 8.40 13.12 -11.67
C GLY A 143 8.56 12.86 -13.16
N LEU A 144 9.75 12.40 -13.54
CA LEU A 144 10.05 11.99 -14.91
C LEU A 144 9.40 10.64 -15.20
N LEU A 145 8.50 10.61 -16.18
CA LEU A 145 7.77 9.40 -16.55
C LEU A 145 8.68 8.44 -17.32
N LEU A 146 8.99 7.29 -16.73
CA LEU A 146 9.81 6.23 -17.36
C LEU A 146 9.09 5.53 -18.50
N ASP A 147 7.75 5.48 -18.46
CA ASP A 147 6.93 4.76 -19.45
C ASP A 147 7.05 5.35 -20.88
N ARG A 148 7.67 6.54 -21.01
CA ARG A 148 8.03 7.14 -22.31
C ARG A 148 9.15 6.41 -23.04
N LEU A 149 9.92 5.56 -22.35
CA LEU A 149 11.03 4.82 -22.93
C LEU A 149 10.50 3.65 -23.78
N ASP A 150 10.92 3.60 -25.03
CA ASP A 150 10.60 2.49 -25.94
C ASP A 150 11.64 1.37 -25.75
N ILE A 151 11.35 0.44 -24.84
CA ILE A 151 12.23 -0.67 -24.48
C ILE A 151 11.64 -2.02 -24.86
N GLY A 152 12.51 -2.94 -25.28
CA GLY A 152 12.16 -4.36 -25.39
C GLY A 152 12.45 -5.11 -24.08
N THR A 153 11.55 -6.01 -23.66
CA THR A 153 11.77 -6.93 -22.54
C THR A 153 10.93 -8.19 -22.69
N ASP A 154 11.47 -9.30 -22.25
CA ASP A 154 10.80 -10.61 -22.10
C ASP A 154 10.89 -11.15 -20.67
N ALA A 155 11.41 -10.32 -19.75
CA ALA A 155 11.60 -10.67 -18.34
C ALA A 155 10.38 -10.25 -17.51
N TYR A 156 9.59 -11.22 -17.04
CA TYR A 156 8.37 -11.01 -16.26
C TYR A 156 8.41 -11.69 -14.88
N ARG A 157 9.61 -12.05 -14.42
CA ARG A 157 9.88 -12.51 -13.04
C ARG A 157 10.81 -11.53 -12.35
N PRO A 158 10.62 -11.27 -11.05
CA PRO A 158 11.45 -10.33 -10.31
C PRO A 158 12.95 -10.54 -10.57
N ASP A 159 13.60 -9.55 -11.15
CA ASP A 159 15.02 -9.62 -11.48
C ASP A 159 15.74 -8.30 -11.14
N PRO A 160 16.33 -8.19 -9.95
CA PRO A 160 17.07 -7.00 -9.55
C PRO A 160 18.40 -6.81 -10.30
N SER A 161 18.83 -7.73 -11.19
CA SER A 161 20.05 -7.56 -11.98
C SER A 161 19.95 -6.44 -13.02
N PHE A 162 18.72 -6.03 -13.38
CA PHE A 162 18.48 -4.86 -14.24
C PHE A 162 18.83 -3.54 -13.55
N LEU A 163 18.81 -3.50 -12.22
CA LEU A 163 19.12 -2.30 -11.45
C LEU A 163 20.62 -2.02 -11.49
N LYS A 164 20.95 -0.90 -12.13
CA LYS A 164 22.32 -0.39 -12.25
C LYS A 164 22.33 1.11 -11.99
N SER A 165 23.47 1.62 -11.54
CA SER A 165 23.71 3.06 -11.37
C SER A 165 25.16 3.38 -11.68
N ASN A 166 25.41 4.61 -12.12
CA ASN A 166 26.76 5.09 -12.39
C ASN A 166 27.42 5.61 -11.12
N GLN A 167 28.29 4.79 -10.51
CA GLN A 167 28.96 5.10 -9.26
C GLN A 167 30.15 6.09 -9.44
N GLU A 168 30.57 6.38 -10.67
CA GLU A 168 31.72 7.22 -10.98
C GLU A 168 31.34 8.68 -11.22
N GLU A 169 30.04 8.96 -11.44
CA GLU A 169 29.53 10.30 -11.68
C GLU A 169 29.08 11.01 -10.39
N TYR A 170 28.93 12.32 -10.48
CA TYR A 170 28.42 13.12 -9.36
C TYR A 170 26.98 12.67 -9.01
N PRO A 171 26.64 12.65 -7.70
CA PRO A 171 25.28 12.33 -7.27
C PRO A 171 24.26 13.29 -7.89
N VAL A 172 23.11 12.73 -8.27
CA VAL A 172 21.95 13.47 -8.77
C VAL A 172 20.79 13.37 -7.76
N GLU A 173 19.86 14.31 -7.86
CA GLU A 173 18.55 14.20 -7.21
C GLU A 173 17.49 14.04 -8.31
N GLU A 174 16.79 12.90 -8.30
CA GLU A 174 15.77 12.61 -9.31
C GLU A 174 14.49 12.07 -8.66
N THR A 175 13.38 12.37 -9.32
CA THR A 175 12.08 11.74 -9.06
C THR A 175 11.60 11.05 -10.32
N LEU A 176 11.47 9.75 -10.29
CA LEU A 176 11.10 8.89 -11.40
C LEU A 176 9.72 8.27 -11.15
N VAL A 177 8.89 8.18 -12.20
CA VAL A 177 7.52 7.66 -12.10
C VAL A 177 7.29 6.60 -13.17
N SER A 178 6.57 5.53 -12.80
CA SER A 178 6.06 4.54 -13.76
C SER A 178 4.65 4.12 -13.38
N ASN A 179 3.78 3.96 -14.39
CA ASN A 179 2.42 3.42 -14.25
C ASN A 179 2.34 1.92 -14.60
N LEU A 180 3.48 1.29 -14.85
CA LEU A 180 3.56 -0.08 -15.34
C LEU A 180 3.74 -1.13 -14.23
N LEU A 181 3.84 -0.71 -12.97
CA LEU A 181 3.93 -1.65 -11.85
C LEU A 181 2.68 -2.53 -11.80
N LYS A 182 2.91 -3.83 -11.83
CA LYS A 182 1.87 -4.86 -11.70
C LYS A 182 2.43 -6.01 -10.88
N THR A 183 1.67 -6.46 -9.90
CA THR A 183 1.94 -7.68 -9.13
C THR A 183 0.67 -8.53 -9.09
N ASN A 184 0.66 -9.59 -8.29
CA ASN A 184 -0.53 -10.40 -8.04
C ASN A 184 -0.71 -10.57 -6.53
N CYS A 185 -1.95 -10.67 -6.11
CA CYS A 185 -2.28 -11.03 -4.74
C CYS A 185 -1.68 -12.40 -4.38
N PRO A 186 -0.96 -12.53 -3.25
CA PRO A 186 -0.31 -13.80 -2.88
C PRO A 186 -1.30 -14.90 -2.52
N VAL A 187 -2.57 -14.56 -2.29
CA VAL A 187 -3.62 -15.52 -1.89
C VAL A 187 -4.51 -15.91 -3.07
N THR A 188 -4.97 -14.96 -3.88
CA THR A 188 -5.93 -15.20 -4.96
C THR A 188 -5.33 -15.23 -6.36
N GLY A 189 -4.09 -14.74 -6.52
CA GLY A 189 -3.49 -14.52 -7.83
C GLY A 189 -4.11 -13.36 -8.63
N GLN A 190 -5.07 -12.62 -8.06
CA GLN A 190 -5.68 -11.48 -8.73
C GLN A 190 -4.66 -10.38 -9.01
N PRO A 191 -4.67 -9.75 -10.22
CA PRO A 191 -3.74 -8.67 -10.55
C PRO A 191 -3.93 -7.43 -9.67
N ASP A 192 -2.81 -6.86 -9.22
CA ASP A 192 -2.71 -5.61 -8.49
C ASP A 192 -1.87 -4.63 -9.30
N TRP A 193 -2.48 -3.53 -9.75
CA TRP A 193 -1.86 -2.50 -10.58
C TRP A 193 -1.53 -1.26 -9.76
N ALA A 194 -0.39 -0.63 -10.03
CA ALA A 194 0.00 0.58 -9.33
C ALA A 194 0.72 1.60 -10.22
N SER A 195 0.69 2.86 -9.77
CA SER A 195 1.63 3.89 -10.14
C SER A 195 2.72 3.95 -9.07
N LEU A 196 3.98 3.95 -9.49
CA LEU A 196 5.15 3.92 -8.63
C LEU A 196 5.94 5.22 -8.79
N GLN A 197 6.33 5.83 -7.67
CA GLN A 197 7.24 6.96 -7.62
C GLN A 197 8.49 6.57 -6.82
N ILE A 198 9.64 6.89 -7.38
CA ILE A 198 10.95 6.68 -6.77
C ILE A 198 11.65 8.04 -6.73
N HIS A 199 11.92 8.54 -5.53
CA HIS A 199 12.72 9.74 -5.32
C HIS A 199 14.03 9.35 -4.65
N TYR A 200 15.17 9.81 -5.18
CA TYR A 200 16.46 9.46 -4.62
C TYR A 200 17.49 10.58 -4.80
N VAL A 201 18.50 10.55 -3.94
CA VAL A 201 19.74 11.31 -4.07
C VAL A 201 20.89 10.30 -4.09
N GLY A 202 21.70 10.32 -5.12
CA GLY A 202 22.83 9.38 -5.26
C GLY A 202 23.30 9.19 -6.69
N PRO A 203 24.07 8.13 -6.95
CA PRO A 203 24.50 7.79 -8.30
C PRO A 203 23.32 7.64 -9.26
N GLN A 204 23.43 8.21 -10.46
CA GLN A 204 22.35 8.19 -11.44
C GLN A 204 21.95 6.75 -11.78
N ILE A 205 20.66 6.44 -11.62
CA ILE A 205 20.10 5.12 -11.91
C ILE A 205 19.84 4.99 -13.40
N ASP A 206 20.23 3.86 -14.00
CA ASP A 206 19.88 3.52 -15.39
C ASP A 206 18.35 3.39 -15.52
N GLN A 207 17.74 4.35 -16.23
CA GLN A 207 16.29 4.46 -16.37
C GLN A 207 15.68 3.29 -17.16
N GLU A 208 16.38 2.78 -18.19
CA GLU A 208 15.92 1.60 -18.93
C GLU A 208 15.97 0.34 -18.06
N GLY A 209 17.05 0.14 -17.33
CA GLY A 209 17.20 -0.96 -16.38
C GLY A 209 16.17 -0.90 -15.28
N LEU A 210 15.91 0.29 -14.73
CA LEU A 210 14.85 0.49 -13.71
C LEU A 210 13.46 0.15 -14.26
N LEU A 211 13.15 0.58 -15.50
CA LEU A 211 11.86 0.25 -16.11
C LEU A 211 11.72 -1.26 -16.38
N LYS A 212 12.79 -1.92 -16.87
CA LYS A 212 12.82 -3.40 -17.02
C LYS A 212 12.62 -4.10 -15.68
N TYR A 213 13.25 -3.62 -14.61
CA TYR A 213 13.05 -4.15 -13.26
C TYR A 213 11.58 -4.02 -12.82
N ILE A 214 10.98 -2.84 -12.96
CA ILE A 214 9.56 -2.61 -12.62
C ILE A 214 8.65 -3.58 -13.39
N ILE A 215 8.89 -3.75 -14.68
CA ILE A 215 8.12 -4.69 -15.53
C ILE A 215 8.35 -6.13 -15.09
N SER A 216 9.55 -6.51 -14.64
CA SER A 216 9.86 -7.87 -14.20
C SER A 216 9.00 -8.33 -13.01
N LEU A 217 8.45 -7.40 -12.23
CA LEU A 217 7.59 -7.71 -11.08
C LEU A 217 6.19 -8.25 -11.47
N ARG A 218 5.84 -8.33 -12.76
CA ARG A 218 4.47 -8.67 -13.25
C ARG A 218 3.92 -9.99 -12.75
N THR A 219 4.76 -10.95 -12.39
CA THR A 219 4.33 -12.25 -11.87
C THR A 219 4.60 -12.43 -10.38
N ALA A 220 5.16 -11.42 -9.71
CA ALA A 220 5.36 -11.45 -8.26
C ALA A 220 4.03 -11.63 -7.54
N GLN A 221 4.03 -12.47 -6.49
CA GLN A 221 2.89 -12.72 -5.61
C GLN A 221 3.21 -12.17 -4.22
N GLU A 222 2.83 -10.92 -3.99
CA GLU A 222 3.20 -10.18 -2.78
C GLU A 222 2.07 -9.25 -2.36
N PHE A 223 1.99 -8.97 -1.06
CA PHE A 223 1.18 -7.84 -0.58
C PHE A 223 1.78 -6.52 -1.06
N HIS A 224 0.95 -5.49 -1.15
CA HIS A 224 1.35 -4.15 -1.63
C HIS A 224 2.52 -3.60 -0.81
N GLU A 225 2.47 -3.74 0.51
CA GLU A 225 3.49 -3.31 1.45
C GLU A 225 4.81 -4.05 1.21
N GLN A 226 4.74 -5.36 1.04
CA GLN A 226 5.91 -6.21 0.78
C GLN A 226 6.56 -5.86 -0.57
N CYS A 227 5.75 -5.61 -1.61
CA CYS A 227 6.26 -5.20 -2.92
C CYS A 227 7.05 -3.90 -2.84
N VAL A 228 6.52 -2.88 -2.15
CA VAL A 228 7.22 -1.60 -1.99
C VAL A 228 8.49 -1.75 -1.15
N GLU A 229 8.47 -2.58 -0.10
CA GLU A 229 9.66 -2.91 0.69
C GLU A 229 10.71 -3.66 -0.14
N ARG A 230 10.30 -4.59 -1.03
CA ARG A 230 11.20 -5.24 -2.00
C ARG A 230 11.86 -4.22 -2.92
N ILE A 231 11.06 -3.37 -3.57
CA ILE A 231 11.59 -2.34 -4.49
C ILE A 231 12.59 -1.44 -3.76
N PHE A 232 12.26 -1.04 -2.54
CA PHE A 232 13.16 -0.23 -1.71
C PHE A 232 14.49 -0.95 -1.45
N MET A 233 14.44 -2.22 -1.01
CA MET A 233 15.63 -3.02 -0.70
C MET A 233 16.48 -3.31 -1.93
N ASP A 234 15.87 -3.65 -3.06
CA ASP A 234 16.56 -3.96 -4.30
C ASP A 234 17.29 -2.71 -4.84
N ILE A 235 16.64 -1.54 -4.85
CA ILE A 235 17.27 -0.28 -5.27
C ILE A 235 18.37 0.12 -4.28
N LEU A 236 18.12 0.06 -2.97
CA LEU A 236 19.10 0.39 -1.96
C LEU A 236 20.36 -0.47 -2.09
N GLY A 237 20.19 -1.78 -2.28
CA GLY A 237 21.30 -2.72 -2.40
C GLY A 237 22.07 -2.62 -3.72
N ARG A 238 21.37 -2.40 -4.83
CA ARG A 238 21.98 -2.43 -6.17
C ARG A 238 22.48 -1.07 -6.63
N CYS A 239 21.73 0.00 -6.39
CA CYS A 239 22.05 1.34 -6.86
C CYS A 239 22.75 2.21 -5.81
N LYS A 240 22.69 1.82 -4.53
CA LYS A 240 23.36 2.47 -3.39
C LYS A 240 23.12 3.98 -3.30
N PRO A 241 21.88 4.46 -3.40
CA PRO A 241 21.59 5.88 -3.21
C PRO A 241 21.89 6.30 -1.76
N GLN A 242 22.23 7.57 -1.56
CA GLN A 242 22.43 8.17 -0.25
C GLN A 242 21.08 8.32 0.49
N SER A 243 20.06 8.72 -0.25
CA SER A 243 18.67 8.74 0.23
C SER A 243 17.74 8.15 -0.83
N LEU A 244 16.70 7.48 -0.35
CA LEU A 244 15.72 6.79 -1.20
C LEU A 244 14.33 6.91 -0.59
N THR A 245 13.36 7.20 -1.43
CA THR A 245 11.94 7.13 -1.12
C THR A 245 11.24 6.34 -2.22
N VAL A 246 10.43 5.37 -1.83
CA VAL A 246 9.60 4.57 -2.73
C VAL A 246 8.15 4.70 -2.29
N TYR A 247 7.29 5.09 -3.21
CA TYR A 247 5.86 5.27 -2.97
C TYR A 247 5.04 4.63 -4.10
N ALA A 248 4.09 3.78 -3.75
CA ALA A 248 3.17 3.19 -4.72
C ALA A 248 1.73 3.62 -4.45
N ARG A 249 0.98 3.87 -5.54
CA ARG A 249 -0.45 4.13 -5.53
C ARG A 249 -1.15 3.00 -6.28
N TYR A 250 -1.72 2.06 -5.53
CA TYR A 250 -2.43 0.91 -6.11
C TYR A 250 -3.85 1.28 -6.53
N THR A 251 -4.31 0.66 -7.60
CA THR A 251 -5.71 0.75 -8.00
C THR A 251 -6.59 0.07 -6.95
N ARG A 252 -7.77 0.65 -6.68
CA ARG A 252 -8.67 0.06 -5.69
C ARG A 252 -9.24 -1.28 -6.16
N ARG A 253 -9.44 -2.15 -5.20
CA ARG A 253 -10.06 -3.45 -5.37
C ARG A 253 -11.07 -3.68 -4.26
N GLY A 254 -12.35 -3.91 -4.64
CA GLY A 254 -13.41 -4.07 -3.67
C GLY A 254 -13.64 -2.83 -2.79
N GLY A 255 -13.51 -1.62 -3.33
CA GLY A 255 -13.73 -0.38 -2.62
C GLY A 255 -12.59 0.06 -1.70
N ILE A 256 -11.41 -0.57 -1.77
CA ILE A 256 -10.24 -0.24 -0.93
C ILE A 256 -9.00 -0.12 -1.81
N ASP A 257 -8.15 0.86 -1.54
CA ASP A 257 -6.77 0.92 -2.04
C ASP A 257 -5.76 1.05 -0.90
N ILE A 258 -4.55 0.53 -1.12
CA ILE A 258 -3.45 0.49 -0.15
C ILE A 258 -2.22 1.08 -0.81
N ASN A 259 -1.64 2.11 -0.22
CA ASN A 259 -0.59 2.93 -0.82
C ASN A 259 0.62 3.01 0.10
N PRO A 260 1.54 2.04 0.04
CA PRO A 260 2.72 2.02 0.90
C PRO A 260 3.75 3.08 0.49
N TRP A 261 4.34 3.73 1.48
CA TRP A 261 5.42 4.69 1.36
C TRP A 261 6.57 4.30 2.28
N ARG A 262 7.78 4.21 1.74
CA ARG A 262 9.01 3.89 2.47
C ARG A 262 10.10 4.89 2.14
N SER A 263 10.85 5.35 3.16
CA SER A 263 11.94 6.31 2.98
C SER A 263 13.05 6.09 4.02
N ASN A 264 14.28 6.35 3.65
CA ASN A 264 15.39 6.54 4.60
C ASN A 264 15.82 8.01 4.69
N PHE A 265 15.04 8.93 4.11
CA PHE A 265 15.32 10.36 4.01
C PHE A 265 14.41 11.16 4.95
N THR A 266 14.91 11.53 6.14
CA THR A 266 14.12 12.17 7.20
C THR A 266 13.61 13.56 6.86
N SER A 267 14.30 14.30 5.98
CA SER A 267 13.88 15.61 5.48
C SER A 267 12.94 15.53 4.27
N GLY A 268 12.66 14.32 3.77
CA GLY A 268 11.79 14.11 2.62
C GLY A 268 10.34 14.56 2.90
N LYS A 269 9.69 15.12 1.89
CA LYS A 269 8.27 15.47 1.98
C LYS A 269 7.44 14.18 2.10
N ARG A 270 6.51 14.17 3.04
CA ARG A 270 5.48 13.13 3.07
C ARG A 270 4.66 13.19 1.77
N PRO A 271 4.25 12.03 1.23
CA PRO A 271 3.49 12.02 -0.01
C PRO A 271 2.15 12.74 0.16
N GLN A 272 1.72 13.42 -0.88
CA GLN A 272 0.38 13.97 -0.93
C GLN A 272 -0.65 12.86 -1.11
N LEU A 273 -1.73 12.91 -0.31
CA LEU A 273 -2.79 11.89 -0.32
C LEU A 273 -3.88 12.19 -1.36
N LEU A 274 -3.49 12.66 -2.54
CA LEU A 274 -4.41 12.88 -3.66
C LEU A 274 -4.59 11.60 -4.46
N ARG A 275 -5.81 11.37 -4.95
CA ARG A 275 -6.10 10.23 -5.83
C ARG A 275 -5.47 10.42 -7.20
N THR A 276 -4.93 9.36 -7.77
CA THR A 276 -4.62 9.32 -9.19
C THR A 276 -5.86 8.97 -10.01
N ALA A 277 -5.83 9.17 -11.34
CA ALA A 277 -6.97 8.87 -12.21
C ALA A 277 -7.36 7.36 -12.19
N ARG A 278 -6.42 6.48 -11.83
CA ARG A 278 -6.66 5.03 -11.80
C ARG A 278 -7.14 4.49 -10.44
N GLN A 279 -7.29 5.32 -9.44
CA GLN A 279 -7.75 4.92 -8.09
C GLN A 279 -9.24 5.15 -7.84
#